data_c15d6e78e9dd8d00d9075dc5e49f2ed3
#
_entry.id   c15d6e78e9dd8d00d9075dc5e49f2ed3
#
_cell.length_a   1.000
_cell.length_b   1.000
_cell.length_c   1.000
_cell.angle_alpha   90.00
_cell.angle_beta   90.00
_cell.angle_gamma   90.00
#
_symmetry.space_group_name_H-M   'P 1'
#
loop_
_entity.id
_entity.type
_entity.pdbx_description
1 polymer ?
#
loop_
_entity_poly.entity_id
_entity_poly.type
_entity_poly.pdbx_seq_one_letter_code
_entity_poly.pdbx_strand_id
1 'polypeptide(L)'
;MKEDKNEARWDKLLLVHTTGRDDTRADQYRYPYEPTPYCVLERLANSGLIGKNNTVLDYGCGKGRVEFFLSYQVRCQSIGIEYDERICKKALQNSETAISSSRVTIELANAEEFSVPDRVDRIYFFNPFSLLILQKVLAKILESYYEKMRGIQLFFYYPSEEYISCLMTEEQLMFYDEIDTSDLFPGEDKRERIMIFEVIL
;
A
#
# COMPACT_ATOMS: atom_id res chain seq x y z
N MET A 1 20.63 -11.68 5.15
CA MET A 1 20.87 -13.03 4.54
C MET A 1 19.66 -13.97 4.54
N LYS A 2 18.83 -14.05 5.60
CA LYS A 2 17.54 -14.79 5.54
C LYS A 2 16.45 -13.99 4.83
N GLU A 3 16.40 -12.72 5.03
CA GLU A 3 15.48 -11.76 4.43
C GLU A 3 15.59 -11.75 2.88
N ASP A 4 16.80 -11.61 2.35
CA ASP A 4 17.03 -11.66 0.90
C ASP A 4 16.53 -12.95 0.21
N LYS A 5 16.55 -14.08 0.93
CA LYS A 5 16.07 -15.36 0.37
C LYS A 5 14.55 -15.43 0.29
N ASN A 6 13.83 -14.80 1.24
CA ASN A 6 12.37 -14.75 1.23
C ASN A 6 11.87 -13.82 0.11
N GLU A 7 12.51 -12.67 -0.03
CA GLU A 7 12.23 -11.69 -1.07
C GLU A 7 12.37 -12.30 -2.48
N ALA A 8 13.53 -12.92 -2.76
CA ALA A 8 13.77 -13.56 -4.04
C ALA A 8 12.85 -14.77 -4.30
N ARG A 9 12.47 -15.51 -3.25
CA ARG A 9 11.55 -16.64 -3.36
C ARG A 9 10.15 -16.19 -3.78
N TRP A 10 9.63 -15.09 -3.16
CA TRP A 10 8.33 -14.57 -3.50
C TRP A 10 8.29 -13.93 -4.90
N ASP A 11 9.30 -13.12 -5.25
CA ASP A 11 9.40 -12.55 -6.60
C ASP A 11 9.38 -13.65 -7.67
N LYS A 12 10.14 -14.74 -7.42
CA LYS A 12 10.17 -15.90 -8.34
C LYS A 12 8.82 -16.62 -8.39
N LEU A 13 8.16 -16.83 -7.25
CA LEU A 13 6.85 -17.51 -7.18
C LEU A 13 5.77 -16.73 -7.92
N LEU A 14 5.77 -15.41 -7.73
CA LEU A 14 4.79 -14.50 -8.33
C LEU A 14 5.10 -14.16 -9.79
N LEU A 15 6.30 -14.51 -10.29
CA LEU A 15 6.84 -14.14 -11.61
C LEU A 15 6.95 -12.61 -11.80
N VAL A 16 7.46 -11.93 -10.78
CA VAL A 16 7.65 -10.47 -10.76
C VAL A 16 9.10 -10.11 -10.38
N HIS A 17 9.46 -8.85 -10.59
CA HIS A 17 10.75 -8.27 -10.20
C HIS A 17 10.54 -7.00 -9.42
N THR A 18 10.35 -7.13 -8.09
CA THR A 18 10.03 -6.01 -7.22
C THR A 18 11.15 -5.60 -6.27
N THR A 19 12.17 -6.43 -6.10
CA THR A 19 13.31 -6.15 -5.21
C THR A 19 14.12 -4.91 -5.62
N GLY A 20 14.86 -4.37 -4.64
CA GLY A 20 15.76 -3.23 -4.78
C GLY A 20 15.08 -1.88 -4.55
N ARG A 21 15.85 -0.94 -3.96
CA ARG A 21 15.46 0.45 -3.71
C ARG A 21 15.80 1.33 -4.92
N ASP A 22 15.04 2.37 -5.16
CA ASP A 22 15.30 3.37 -6.20
C ASP A 22 15.11 4.78 -5.65
N ASP A 23 16.22 5.51 -5.45
CA ASP A 23 16.23 6.87 -4.89
C ASP A 23 16.31 7.93 -5.99
N THR A 24 16.26 7.57 -7.27
CA THR A 24 16.64 8.44 -8.39
C THR A 24 15.77 9.69 -8.55
N ARG A 25 14.50 9.63 -8.14
CA ARG A 25 13.54 10.75 -8.21
C ARG A 25 12.87 11.06 -6.86
N ALA A 26 13.51 10.66 -5.76
CA ALA A 26 13.08 11.09 -4.45
C ALA A 26 13.29 12.60 -4.32
N ASP A 27 12.30 13.32 -3.78
CA ASP A 27 12.37 14.73 -3.47
C ASP A 27 11.79 15.00 -2.07
N GLN A 28 11.63 16.25 -1.69
CA GLN A 28 11.09 16.63 -0.37
C GLN A 28 9.59 16.27 -0.20
N TYR A 29 8.90 15.89 -1.26
CA TYR A 29 7.46 15.58 -1.24
C TYR A 29 7.16 14.11 -1.54
N ARG A 30 8.06 13.41 -2.27
CA ARG A 30 7.90 12.02 -2.70
C ARG A 30 9.10 11.21 -2.29
N TYR A 31 8.85 10.13 -1.57
CA TYR A 31 9.91 9.31 -1.00
C TYR A 31 10.43 8.27 -1.99
N PRO A 32 11.64 7.74 -1.73
CA PRO A 32 12.22 6.71 -2.59
C PRO A 32 11.34 5.48 -2.71
N TYR A 33 11.41 4.80 -3.85
CA TYR A 33 10.82 3.47 -3.93
C TYR A 33 11.56 2.51 -3.00
N GLU A 34 10.81 1.95 -2.07
CA GLU A 34 11.22 0.87 -1.18
C GLU A 34 10.07 -0.13 -1.07
N PRO A 35 10.29 -1.42 -1.44
CA PRO A 35 9.21 -2.38 -1.43
C PRO A 35 8.88 -2.83 0.00
N THR A 36 7.61 -2.93 0.34
CA THR A 36 7.17 -3.57 1.59
C THR A 36 7.74 -4.99 1.69
N PRO A 37 8.40 -5.36 2.79
CA PRO A 37 8.92 -6.72 2.97
C PRO A 37 7.82 -7.78 2.86
N TYR A 38 8.10 -8.89 2.20
CA TYR A 38 7.08 -9.95 2.04
C TYR A 38 6.62 -10.55 3.36
N CYS A 39 7.48 -10.62 4.39
CA CYS A 39 7.06 -11.09 5.72
C CYS A 39 5.98 -10.19 6.35
N VAL A 40 6.01 -8.88 6.10
CA VAL A 40 4.97 -7.94 6.53
C VAL A 40 3.68 -8.18 5.74
N LEU A 41 3.78 -8.38 4.42
CA LEU A 41 2.62 -8.69 3.58
C LEU A 41 2.01 -10.05 3.92
N GLU A 42 2.81 -11.05 4.28
CA GLU A 42 2.33 -12.35 4.79
C GLU A 42 1.52 -12.15 6.09
N ARG A 43 2.00 -11.32 7.01
CA ARG A 43 1.28 -10.99 8.25
C ARG A 43 -0.03 -10.26 7.97
N LEU A 44 -0.01 -9.26 7.09
CA LEU A 44 -1.21 -8.54 6.66
C LEU A 44 -2.23 -9.47 6.00
N ALA A 45 -1.80 -10.32 5.07
CA ALA A 45 -2.69 -11.28 4.40
C ALA A 45 -3.35 -12.27 5.37
N ASN A 46 -2.64 -12.65 6.45
CA ASN A 46 -3.12 -13.57 7.48
C ASN A 46 -3.96 -12.88 8.59
N SER A 47 -4.07 -11.56 8.60
CA SER A 47 -4.87 -10.84 9.61
C SER A 47 -6.39 -11.04 9.44
N GLY A 48 -6.84 -11.44 8.26
CA GLY A 48 -8.26 -11.55 7.94
C GLY A 48 -8.95 -10.22 7.58
N LEU A 49 -8.23 -9.09 7.61
CA LEU A 49 -8.78 -7.76 7.32
C LEU A 49 -8.95 -7.50 5.82
N ILE A 50 -8.23 -8.25 4.98
CA ILE A 50 -8.33 -8.19 3.53
C ILE A 50 -8.68 -9.59 3.01
N GLY A 51 -9.73 -9.70 2.21
CA GLY A 51 -10.19 -10.95 1.63
C GLY A 51 -10.64 -10.81 0.17
N LYS A 52 -11.12 -11.90 -0.40
CA LYS A 52 -11.47 -12.03 -1.83
C LYS A 52 -12.51 -11.04 -2.36
N ASN A 53 -13.33 -10.48 -1.48
CA ASN A 53 -14.40 -9.54 -1.86
C ASN A 53 -13.95 -8.08 -1.78
N ASN A 54 -12.74 -7.82 -1.26
CA ASN A 54 -12.21 -6.48 -1.13
C ASN A 54 -11.52 -6.01 -2.42
N THR A 55 -11.45 -4.70 -2.58
CA THR A 55 -10.61 -4.03 -3.57
C THR A 55 -9.60 -3.16 -2.85
N VAL A 56 -8.33 -3.49 -2.99
CA VAL A 56 -7.21 -2.75 -2.40
C VAL A 56 -6.77 -1.66 -3.37
N LEU A 57 -6.55 -0.45 -2.88
CA LEU A 57 -5.84 0.62 -3.57
C LEU A 57 -4.51 0.87 -2.85
N ASP A 58 -3.40 0.81 -3.57
CA ASP A 58 -2.05 1.12 -3.06
C ASP A 58 -1.57 2.44 -3.64
N TYR A 59 -1.31 3.41 -2.76
CA TYR A 59 -0.77 4.70 -3.12
C TYR A 59 0.76 4.68 -3.13
N GLY A 60 1.36 4.86 -4.31
CA GLY A 60 2.80 4.71 -4.51
C GLY A 60 3.19 3.24 -4.64
N CYS A 61 2.48 2.51 -5.48
CA CYS A 61 2.63 1.05 -5.62
C CYS A 61 4.03 0.59 -6.08
N GLY A 62 4.85 1.52 -6.52
CA GLY A 62 6.19 1.21 -6.98
C GLY A 62 6.18 0.21 -8.14
N LYS A 63 6.79 -0.95 -7.92
CA LYS A 63 6.83 -2.04 -8.92
C LYS A 63 5.67 -3.04 -8.79
N GLY A 64 4.66 -2.75 -7.95
CA GLY A 64 3.43 -3.52 -7.80
C GLY A 64 3.51 -4.70 -6.82
N ARG A 65 4.45 -4.70 -5.86
CA ARG A 65 4.63 -5.83 -4.94
C ARG A 65 3.39 -6.14 -4.11
N VAL A 66 2.79 -5.13 -3.51
CA VAL A 66 1.63 -5.26 -2.65
C VAL A 66 0.46 -5.87 -3.42
N GLU A 67 0.21 -5.33 -4.61
CA GLU A 67 -0.89 -5.76 -5.47
C GLU A 67 -0.74 -7.22 -5.90
N PHE A 68 0.43 -7.58 -6.47
CA PHE A 68 0.64 -8.94 -6.96
C PHE A 68 0.60 -9.95 -5.82
N PHE A 69 1.15 -9.61 -4.66
CA PHE A 69 1.15 -10.50 -3.51
C PHE A 69 -0.25 -10.68 -2.91
N LEU A 70 -0.96 -9.60 -2.58
CA LEU A 70 -2.28 -9.70 -1.97
C LEU A 70 -3.30 -10.33 -2.91
N SER A 71 -3.28 -9.97 -4.21
CA SER A 71 -4.16 -10.58 -5.20
C SER A 71 -3.87 -12.08 -5.41
N TYR A 72 -2.64 -12.54 -5.20
CA TYR A 72 -2.31 -13.96 -5.17
C TYR A 72 -2.79 -14.63 -3.89
N GLN A 73 -2.43 -14.07 -2.74
CA GLN A 73 -2.58 -14.72 -1.43
C GLN A 73 -4.03 -14.73 -0.94
N VAL A 74 -4.73 -13.61 -1.02
CA VAL A 74 -6.12 -13.47 -0.52
C VAL A 74 -7.17 -13.34 -1.63
N ARG A 75 -6.73 -13.32 -2.90
CA ARG A 75 -7.58 -13.25 -4.10
C ARG A 75 -8.44 -11.98 -4.20
N CYS A 76 -8.03 -10.89 -3.55
CA CYS A 76 -8.67 -9.59 -3.71
C CYS A 76 -8.43 -9.00 -5.10
N GLN A 77 -9.19 -7.96 -5.45
CA GLN A 77 -8.83 -7.05 -6.53
C GLN A 77 -7.83 -6.02 -6.01
N SER A 78 -6.88 -5.58 -6.82
CA SER A 78 -5.93 -4.56 -6.43
C SER A 78 -5.72 -3.52 -7.53
N ILE A 79 -5.60 -2.27 -7.10
CA ILE A 79 -5.27 -1.12 -7.95
C ILE A 79 -4.02 -0.51 -7.36
N GLY A 80 -2.95 -0.39 -8.15
CA GLY A 80 -1.75 0.34 -7.75
C GLY A 80 -1.61 1.61 -8.57
N ILE A 81 -1.38 2.74 -7.90
CA ILE A 81 -1.04 3.98 -8.59
C ILE A 81 0.38 4.39 -8.30
N GLU A 82 1.09 4.82 -9.32
CA GLU A 82 2.49 5.25 -9.24
C GLU A 82 2.68 6.54 -10.05
N TYR A 83 3.41 7.50 -9.47
CA TYR A 83 3.68 8.79 -10.10
C TYR A 83 4.91 8.76 -11.02
N ASP A 84 5.96 8.00 -10.65
CA ASP A 84 7.17 7.89 -11.48
C ASP A 84 6.94 6.93 -12.66
N GLU A 85 6.90 7.50 -13.86
CA GLU A 85 6.69 6.75 -15.10
C GLU A 85 7.68 5.59 -15.28
N ARG A 86 8.95 5.75 -14.86
CA ARG A 86 9.99 4.72 -15.00
C ARG A 86 9.71 3.54 -14.08
N ILE A 87 9.22 3.82 -12.86
CA ILE A 87 8.87 2.78 -11.88
C ILE A 87 7.55 2.13 -12.27
N CYS A 88 6.54 2.92 -12.63
CA CYS A 88 5.26 2.45 -13.14
C CYS A 88 5.43 1.51 -14.35
N LYS A 89 6.35 1.83 -15.28
CA LYS A 89 6.69 0.95 -16.40
C LYS A 89 7.19 -0.41 -15.94
N LYS A 90 7.97 -0.48 -14.85
CA LYS A 90 8.42 -1.77 -14.28
C LYS A 90 7.24 -2.55 -13.67
N ALA A 91 6.29 -1.87 -13.02
CA ALA A 91 5.07 -2.51 -12.52
C ALA A 91 4.20 -3.06 -13.66
N LEU A 92 4.06 -2.32 -14.75
CA LEU A 92 3.35 -2.78 -15.95
C LEU A 92 4.03 -3.99 -16.60
N GLN A 93 5.37 -4.02 -16.66
CA GLN A 93 6.13 -5.19 -17.11
C GLN A 93 5.89 -6.41 -16.20
N ASN A 94 5.84 -6.22 -14.87
CA ASN A 94 5.47 -7.27 -13.94
C ASN A 94 4.05 -7.77 -14.19
N SER A 95 3.10 -6.90 -14.56
CA SER A 95 1.73 -7.30 -14.90
C SER A 95 1.63 -8.24 -16.10
N GLU A 96 2.60 -8.22 -17.00
CA GLU A 96 2.63 -9.12 -18.17
C GLU A 96 2.92 -10.58 -17.78
N THR A 97 3.65 -10.79 -16.69
CA THR A 97 4.12 -12.12 -16.27
C THR A 97 3.52 -12.62 -14.96
N ALA A 98 3.03 -11.73 -14.10
CA ALA A 98 2.53 -12.06 -12.77
C ALA A 98 1.36 -13.05 -12.79
N ILE A 99 1.41 -14.06 -11.91
CA ILE A 99 0.37 -15.08 -11.78
C ILE A 99 -1.00 -14.48 -11.42
N SER A 100 -1.00 -13.38 -10.65
CA SER A 100 -2.20 -12.68 -10.17
C SER A 100 -2.66 -11.53 -11.08
N SER A 101 -2.02 -11.32 -12.23
CA SER A 101 -2.23 -10.15 -13.10
C SER A 101 -3.70 -9.88 -13.45
N SER A 102 -4.53 -10.92 -13.60
CA SER A 102 -5.97 -10.77 -13.91
C SER A 102 -6.78 -10.05 -12.82
N ARG A 103 -6.21 -9.83 -11.63
CA ARG A 103 -6.84 -9.12 -10.50
C ARG A 103 -6.15 -7.81 -10.17
N VAL A 104 -5.13 -7.43 -10.93
CA VAL A 104 -4.30 -6.26 -10.65
C VAL A 104 -4.44 -5.26 -11.78
N THR A 105 -4.63 -4.00 -11.41
CA THR A 105 -4.59 -2.85 -12.32
C THR A 105 -3.48 -1.92 -11.84
N ILE A 106 -2.58 -1.53 -12.74
CA ILE A 106 -1.52 -0.55 -12.46
C ILE A 106 -1.79 0.70 -13.30
N GLU A 107 -1.75 1.86 -12.65
CA GLU A 107 -2.01 3.15 -13.30
C GLU A 107 -0.89 4.16 -13.03
N LEU A 108 -0.45 4.85 -14.08
CA LEU A 108 0.39 6.03 -13.93
C LEU A 108 -0.50 7.20 -13.53
N ALA A 109 -0.42 7.63 -12.28
CA ALA A 109 -1.30 8.66 -11.77
C ALA A 109 -0.65 9.52 -10.68
N ASN A 110 -1.11 10.79 -10.58
CA ASN A 110 -0.81 11.65 -9.45
C ASN A 110 -1.80 11.38 -8.31
N ALA A 111 -1.28 11.00 -7.14
CA ALA A 111 -2.08 10.68 -5.96
C ALA A 111 -3.05 11.81 -5.55
N GLU A 112 -2.62 13.07 -5.70
CA GLU A 112 -3.41 14.26 -5.33
C GLU A 112 -4.65 14.47 -6.23
N GLU A 113 -4.63 13.91 -7.44
CA GLU A 113 -5.68 14.10 -8.46
C GLU A 113 -6.48 12.82 -8.70
N PHE A 114 -6.02 11.69 -8.14
CA PHE A 114 -6.64 10.39 -8.39
C PHE A 114 -8.03 10.31 -7.73
N SER A 115 -9.04 10.02 -8.53
CA SER A 115 -10.40 9.77 -8.05
C SER A 115 -10.51 8.32 -7.57
N VAL A 116 -10.79 8.13 -6.28
CA VAL A 116 -10.89 6.79 -5.68
C VAL A 116 -12.15 6.08 -6.19
N PRO A 117 -12.01 4.94 -6.91
CA PRO A 117 -13.18 4.21 -7.40
C PRO A 117 -14.07 3.71 -6.26
N ASP A 118 -15.39 3.74 -6.47
CA ASP A 118 -16.40 3.37 -5.48
C ASP A 118 -16.37 1.89 -5.05
N ARG A 119 -15.65 1.03 -5.77
CA ARG A 119 -15.39 -0.37 -5.40
C ARG A 119 -14.24 -0.54 -4.41
N VAL A 120 -13.39 0.49 -4.22
CA VAL A 120 -12.25 0.46 -3.31
C VAL A 120 -12.75 0.55 -1.87
N ASP A 121 -12.34 -0.40 -1.03
CA ASP A 121 -12.70 -0.47 0.39
C ASP A 121 -11.50 -0.75 1.32
N ARG A 122 -10.32 -0.98 0.76
CA ARG A 122 -9.04 -1.14 1.46
C ARG A 122 -8.00 -0.24 0.80
N ILE A 123 -7.28 0.58 1.58
CA ILE A 123 -6.30 1.51 1.02
C ILE A 123 -4.99 1.34 1.78
N TYR A 124 -3.91 1.10 1.05
CA TYR A 124 -2.59 0.83 1.61
C TYR A 124 -1.62 1.98 1.36
N PHE A 125 -0.75 2.23 2.36
CA PHE A 125 0.28 3.25 2.33
C PHE A 125 1.55 2.74 2.98
N PHE A 126 2.70 2.91 2.32
CA PHE A 126 4.02 2.76 2.92
C PHE A 126 4.80 4.08 2.78
N ASN A 127 4.41 5.10 3.56
CA ASN A 127 5.01 6.44 3.52
C ASN A 127 5.33 6.94 2.10
N PRO A 128 4.39 6.96 1.15
CA PRO A 128 4.73 7.24 -0.24
C PRO A 128 5.06 8.71 -0.51
N PHE A 129 4.63 9.62 0.34
CA PHE A 129 4.72 11.06 0.11
C PHE A 129 4.66 11.90 1.41
N SER A 130 4.81 13.24 1.27
CA SER A 130 4.75 14.18 2.39
C SER A 130 3.35 14.28 3.00
N LEU A 131 3.27 14.82 4.22
CA LEU A 131 2.01 15.07 4.91
C LEU A 131 1.05 15.96 4.09
N LEU A 132 1.57 16.95 3.36
CA LEU A 132 0.75 17.82 2.49
C LEU A 132 0.01 17.03 1.40
N ILE A 133 0.67 16.05 0.81
CA ILE A 133 0.06 15.19 -0.19
C ILE A 133 -0.93 14.24 0.50
N LEU A 134 -0.57 13.66 1.66
CA LEU A 134 -1.48 12.80 2.41
C LEU A 134 -2.82 13.50 2.70
N GLN A 135 -2.81 14.74 3.16
CA GLN A 135 -4.04 15.49 3.45
C GLN A 135 -4.95 15.64 2.23
N LYS A 136 -4.38 15.89 1.05
CA LYS A 136 -5.15 15.95 -0.20
C LYS A 136 -5.71 14.57 -0.59
N VAL A 137 -4.91 13.52 -0.40
CA VAL A 137 -5.34 12.13 -0.65
C VAL A 137 -6.47 11.74 0.28
N LEU A 138 -6.38 12.07 1.58
CA LEU A 138 -7.48 11.83 2.54
C LEU A 138 -8.76 12.55 2.10
N ALA A 139 -8.67 13.81 1.64
CA ALA A 139 -9.84 14.51 1.12
C ALA A 139 -10.47 13.78 -0.09
N LYS A 140 -9.67 13.21 -1.00
CA LYS A 140 -10.17 12.40 -2.12
C LYS A 140 -10.81 11.09 -1.69
N ILE A 141 -10.29 10.46 -0.65
CA ILE A 141 -10.88 9.25 -0.06
C ILE A 141 -12.23 9.57 0.57
N LEU A 142 -12.32 10.67 1.32
CA LEU A 142 -13.57 11.13 1.93
C LEU A 142 -14.60 11.56 0.87
N GLU A 143 -14.18 12.26 -0.19
CA GLU A 143 -15.04 12.59 -1.32
C GLU A 143 -15.70 11.33 -1.89
N SER A 144 -14.90 10.30 -2.21
CA SER A 144 -15.41 9.00 -2.69
C SER A 144 -16.29 8.28 -1.67
N TYR A 145 -16.00 8.41 -0.37
CA TYR A 145 -16.83 7.85 0.68
C TYR A 145 -18.22 8.49 0.72
N TYR A 146 -18.30 9.84 0.63
CA TYR A 146 -19.57 10.55 0.63
C TYR A 146 -20.38 10.37 -0.66
N GLU A 147 -19.72 10.17 -1.81
CA GLU A 147 -20.40 9.83 -3.06
C GLU A 147 -21.06 8.45 -2.99
N LYS A 148 -20.38 7.49 -2.36
CA LYS A 148 -20.89 6.13 -2.15
C LYS A 148 -20.41 5.58 -0.82
N MET A 149 -21.27 5.66 0.19
CA MET A 149 -20.99 5.18 1.54
C MET A 149 -20.72 3.68 1.56
N ARG A 150 -19.57 3.31 2.14
CA ARG A 150 -19.11 1.93 2.31
C ARG A 150 -18.06 1.87 3.41
N GLY A 151 -17.82 0.71 4.01
CA GLY A 151 -16.71 0.56 4.97
C GLY A 151 -15.37 0.68 4.25
N ILE A 152 -14.60 1.73 4.56
CA ILE A 152 -13.23 1.94 4.04
C ILE A 152 -12.26 1.82 5.19
N GLN A 153 -11.24 0.95 5.03
CA GLN A 153 -10.12 0.84 5.97
C GLN A 153 -8.82 1.27 5.31
N LEU A 154 -8.05 2.08 6.04
CA LEU A 154 -6.76 2.63 5.63
C LEU A 154 -5.66 1.91 6.40
N PHE A 155 -4.67 1.37 5.71
CA PHE A 155 -3.55 0.61 6.25
C PHE A 155 -2.25 1.40 6.06
N PHE A 156 -1.63 1.83 7.14
CA PHE A 156 -0.38 2.58 7.12
C PHE A 156 0.75 1.71 7.67
N TYR A 157 1.57 1.15 6.79
CA TYR A 157 2.78 0.45 7.20
C TYR A 157 3.91 1.45 7.49
N TYR A 158 4.61 1.22 8.59
CA TYR A 158 5.78 1.99 9.03
C TYR A 158 5.52 3.50 9.07
N PRO A 159 4.41 3.98 9.65
CA PRO A 159 4.00 5.38 9.56
C PRO A 159 4.98 6.32 10.29
N SER A 160 5.20 7.50 9.72
CA SER A 160 5.94 8.57 10.40
C SER A 160 5.11 9.16 11.54
N GLU A 161 5.78 9.79 12.52
CA GLU A 161 5.09 10.49 13.62
C GLU A 161 4.16 11.60 13.13
N GLU A 162 4.52 12.28 12.04
CA GLU A 162 3.67 13.28 11.40
C GLU A 162 2.39 12.67 10.83
N TYR A 163 2.49 11.50 10.20
CA TYR A 163 1.32 10.76 9.71
C TYR A 163 0.42 10.35 10.87
N ILE A 164 0.99 9.74 11.92
CA ILE A 164 0.25 9.32 13.11
C ILE A 164 -0.50 10.49 13.72
N SER A 165 0.19 11.62 13.94
CA SER A 165 -0.42 12.82 14.51
C SER A 165 -1.59 13.34 13.67
N CYS A 166 -1.43 13.40 12.35
CA CYS A 166 -2.50 13.80 11.43
C CYS A 166 -3.69 12.85 11.49
N LEU A 167 -3.45 11.54 11.35
CA LEU A 167 -4.50 10.53 11.31
C LEU A 167 -5.30 10.43 12.61
N MET A 168 -4.63 10.58 13.77
CA MET A 168 -5.27 10.56 15.09
C MET A 168 -6.11 11.80 15.39
N THR A 169 -5.91 12.90 14.64
CA THR A 169 -6.66 14.16 14.81
C THR A 169 -7.70 14.40 13.72
N GLU A 170 -7.76 13.55 12.69
CA GLU A 170 -8.75 13.65 11.62
C GLU A 170 -10.13 13.18 12.13
N GLU A 171 -11.12 14.07 12.14
CA GLU A 171 -12.45 13.80 12.73
C GLU A 171 -13.21 12.67 11.99
N GLN A 172 -12.94 12.48 10.70
CA GLN A 172 -13.59 11.45 9.89
C GLN A 172 -12.85 10.11 9.91
N LEU A 173 -11.79 9.97 10.71
CA LEU A 173 -11.05 8.73 10.88
C LEU A 173 -11.12 8.24 12.32
N MET A 174 -11.29 6.95 12.47
CA MET A 174 -11.20 6.27 13.76
C MET A 174 -10.08 5.25 13.73
N PHE A 175 -9.19 5.27 14.72
CA PHE A 175 -8.23 4.18 14.90
C PHE A 175 -9.00 2.87 15.14
N TYR A 176 -8.73 1.88 14.29
CA TYR A 176 -9.43 0.60 14.29
C TYR A 176 -8.62 -0.50 14.97
N ASP A 177 -7.37 -0.69 14.52
CA ASP A 177 -6.50 -1.79 14.98
C ASP A 177 -5.02 -1.52 14.63
N GLU A 178 -4.14 -2.35 15.14
CA GLU A 178 -2.70 -2.33 14.84
C GLU A 178 -2.17 -3.75 14.65
N ILE A 179 -1.39 -3.96 13.59
CA ILE A 179 -0.65 -5.19 13.36
C ILE A 179 0.82 -4.93 13.68
N ASP A 180 1.29 -5.46 14.79
CA ASP A 180 2.71 -5.42 15.16
C ASP A 180 3.53 -6.29 14.20
N THR A 181 4.59 -5.72 13.64
CA THR A 181 5.55 -6.40 12.76
C THR A 181 6.99 -6.33 13.29
N SER A 182 7.19 -5.78 14.49
CA SER A 182 8.52 -5.55 15.07
C SER A 182 9.32 -6.83 15.27
N ASP A 183 8.66 -7.95 15.60
CA ASP A 183 9.29 -9.27 15.77
C ASP A 183 9.80 -9.90 14.45
N LEU A 184 9.46 -9.32 13.30
CA LEU A 184 9.93 -9.78 12.00
C LEU A 184 11.34 -9.26 11.66
N PHE A 185 11.80 -8.24 12.38
CA PHE A 185 13.06 -7.55 12.11
C PHE A 185 14.00 -7.55 13.33
N PRO A 186 15.31 -7.47 13.12
CA PRO A 186 16.24 -7.26 14.23
C PRO A 186 16.15 -5.82 14.75
N GLY A 187 16.05 -5.63 16.03
CA GLY A 187 16.00 -4.31 16.67
C GLY A 187 14.69 -4.02 17.38
N GLU A 188 14.49 -2.78 17.80
CA GLU A 188 13.32 -2.33 18.56
C GLU A 188 12.68 -1.09 17.88
N ASP A 189 12.58 -1.07 16.55
CA ASP A 189 11.93 0.04 15.86
C ASP A 189 10.40 -0.05 16.02
N LYS A 190 9.86 0.88 16.81
CA LYS A 190 8.42 0.94 17.10
C LYS A 190 7.56 1.30 15.88
N ARG A 191 8.16 1.73 14.77
CA ARG A 191 7.42 2.00 13.53
C ARG A 191 7.15 0.73 12.74
N GLU A 192 7.81 -0.40 13.07
CA GLU A 192 7.55 -1.70 12.46
C GLU A 192 6.16 -2.22 12.86
N ARG A 193 5.15 -1.60 12.25
CA ARG A 193 3.73 -1.92 12.46
C ARG A 193 2.88 -1.42 11.31
N ILE A 194 1.68 -1.97 11.18
CA ILE A 194 0.64 -1.45 10.30
C ILE A 194 -0.45 -0.87 11.20
N MET A 195 -0.64 0.44 11.16
CA MET A 195 -1.77 1.08 11.81
C MET A 195 -2.98 1.10 10.88
N ILE A 196 -4.15 0.78 11.41
CA ILE A 196 -5.38 0.67 10.64
C ILE A 196 -6.38 1.69 11.15
N PHE A 197 -6.92 2.47 10.22
CA PHE A 197 -7.97 3.44 10.49
C PHE A 197 -9.21 3.11 9.66
N GLU A 198 -10.37 3.42 10.19
CA GLU A 198 -11.65 3.29 9.49
C GLU A 198 -12.24 4.67 9.23
N VAL A 199 -12.78 4.87 8.01
CA VAL A 199 -13.52 6.08 7.69
C VAL A 199 -14.88 6.01 8.39
N ILE A 200 -15.19 7.05 9.16
CA ILE A 200 -16.46 7.18 9.91
C ILE A 200 -17.25 8.41 9.45
N LEU A 201 -18.52 8.49 9.85
CA LEU A 201 -19.39 9.65 9.64
C LEU A 201 -19.10 10.77 10.63
#